data_18433b56e88153eda3fbbdf5d3659598
#
_entry.id   18433b56e88153eda3fbbdf5d3659598
#
_cell.length_a   1.000
_cell.length_b   1.000
_cell.length_c   1.000
_cell.angle_alpha   90.00
_cell.angle_beta   90.00
_cell.angle_gamma   90.00
#
_symmetry.space_group_name_H-M   'P 1'
#
loop_
_entity.id
_entity.type
_entity.pdbx_description
1 polymer ?
#
loop_
_entity_poly.entity_id
_entity_poly.type
_entity_poly.pdbx_seq_one_letter_code
_entity_poly.pdbx_strand_id
1 'polypeptide(L)'
;MSILGTRVARIEDPRFLTGQGTYIDNISLPGAVWLTYVRSSVAHGVITDIDVSDAISMPGVIAVWTAKELGMMPANPFHPMMNQEFKRPYLASDHVRYVGEPVAVVIAESKAQGADAAERVIVDYEPLPVVLDLDDAFTDRVVLHPDAGTNTIMTFDHGGNDDIFNGCEVVV
;
A
#
# COMPACT_ATOMS: atom_id res chain seq x y z
N MET A 1 31.73 -5.06 -32.94
CA MET A 1 32.40 -5.72 -31.79
C MET A 1 31.32 -6.16 -30.80
N SER A 2 31.33 -7.45 -30.41
CA SER A 2 30.35 -7.93 -29.42
C SER A 2 30.80 -7.54 -28.02
N ILE A 3 29.86 -7.07 -27.18
CA ILE A 3 30.09 -6.81 -25.76
C ILE A 3 29.97 -8.08 -24.90
N LEU A 4 29.56 -9.19 -25.52
CA LEU A 4 29.43 -10.48 -24.82
C LEU A 4 30.82 -10.95 -24.35
N GLY A 5 30.92 -11.29 -23.06
CA GLY A 5 32.14 -11.75 -22.43
C GLY A 5 33.14 -10.63 -22.02
N THR A 6 32.84 -9.36 -22.32
CA THR A 6 33.67 -8.23 -21.86
C THR A 6 33.07 -7.59 -20.60
N ARG A 7 33.96 -7.16 -19.69
CA ARG A 7 33.54 -6.40 -18.51
C ARG A 7 33.08 -5.00 -18.94
N VAL A 8 31.82 -4.71 -18.81
CA VAL A 8 31.26 -3.38 -19.03
C VAL A 8 31.07 -2.71 -17.69
N ALA A 9 31.78 -1.63 -17.43
CA ALA A 9 31.58 -0.80 -16.24
C ALA A 9 30.34 0.07 -16.44
N ARG A 10 29.53 0.21 -15.39
CA ARG A 10 28.37 1.12 -15.41
C ARG A 10 28.89 2.57 -15.47
N ILE A 11 28.27 3.39 -16.31
CA ILE A 11 28.62 4.79 -16.50
C ILE A 11 28.49 5.60 -15.20
N GLU A 12 27.57 5.16 -14.32
CA GLU A 12 27.27 5.85 -13.06
C GLU A 12 28.16 5.45 -11.87
N ASP A 13 28.91 4.34 -11.98
CA ASP A 13 29.75 3.85 -10.89
C ASP A 13 30.70 4.91 -10.29
N PRO A 14 31.43 5.71 -11.09
CA PRO A 14 32.30 6.76 -10.55
C PRO A 14 31.55 7.78 -9.68
N ARG A 15 30.35 8.17 -10.11
CA ARG A 15 29.51 9.13 -9.38
C ARG A 15 29.01 8.55 -8.05
N PHE A 16 28.61 7.27 -8.04
CA PHE A 16 28.16 6.62 -6.83
C PHE A 16 29.30 6.36 -5.85
N LEU A 17 30.44 5.90 -6.34
CA LEU A 17 31.63 5.65 -5.52
C LEU A 17 32.21 6.90 -4.87
N THR A 18 31.98 8.07 -5.47
CA THR A 18 32.43 9.37 -4.95
C THR A 18 31.37 10.11 -4.13
N GLY A 19 30.23 9.48 -3.81
CA GLY A 19 29.14 10.08 -3.02
C GLY A 19 28.34 11.16 -3.76
N GLN A 20 28.47 11.24 -5.10
CA GLN A 20 27.77 12.22 -5.94
C GLN A 20 26.44 11.68 -6.49
N GLY A 21 26.00 10.51 -6.01
CA GLY A 21 24.70 9.96 -6.34
C GLY A 21 23.58 10.84 -5.80
N THR A 22 22.55 11.11 -6.61
CA THR A 22 21.37 11.86 -6.19
C THR A 22 20.16 10.97 -6.33
N TYR A 23 19.54 10.65 -5.19
CA TYR A 23 18.28 9.93 -5.09
C TYR A 23 17.23 10.85 -4.46
N ILE A 24 15.96 10.46 -4.49
CA ILE A 24 14.85 11.26 -3.95
C ILE A 24 15.11 11.63 -2.49
N ASP A 25 15.61 10.69 -1.68
CA ASP A 25 15.91 10.91 -0.25
C ASP A 25 17.05 11.93 0.00
N ASN A 26 17.87 12.22 -1.04
CA ASN A 26 18.98 13.20 -0.97
C ASN A 26 18.56 14.59 -1.45
N ILE A 27 17.33 14.74 -1.96
CA ILE A 27 16.83 16.02 -2.44
C ILE A 27 16.35 16.83 -1.25
N SER A 28 16.98 17.97 -1.01
CA SER A 28 16.54 18.92 0.01
C SER A 28 15.84 20.10 -0.65
N LEU A 29 14.58 20.31 -0.30
CA LEU A 29 13.78 21.44 -0.77
C LEU A 29 13.47 22.34 0.41
N PRO A 30 13.73 23.66 0.31
CA PRO A 30 13.36 24.59 1.37
C PRO A 30 11.85 24.57 1.67
N GLY A 31 11.48 24.41 2.93
CA GLY A 31 10.09 24.35 3.37
C GLY A 31 9.37 23.01 3.10
N ALA A 32 10.09 21.99 2.61
CA ALA A 32 9.52 20.66 2.50
C ALA A 32 9.26 20.07 3.88
N VAL A 33 8.17 19.32 3.98
CA VAL A 33 7.78 18.55 5.16
C VAL A 33 7.75 17.07 4.82
N TRP A 34 7.81 16.22 5.83
CA TRP A 34 7.81 14.78 5.67
C TRP A 34 6.43 14.21 5.99
N LEU A 35 5.97 13.32 5.12
CA LEU A 35 4.74 12.58 5.31
C LEU A 35 5.08 11.13 5.67
N THR A 36 4.58 10.67 6.83
CA THR A 36 4.75 9.30 7.31
C THR A 36 3.38 8.64 7.45
N TYR A 37 3.21 7.46 6.86
CA TYR A 37 1.98 6.70 6.97
C TYR A 37 1.95 5.88 8.25
N VAL A 38 0.84 5.95 8.96
CA VAL A 38 0.43 4.97 9.97
C VAL A 38 -0.31 3.85 9.23
N ARG A 39 0.15 2.62 9.43
CA ARG A 39 -0.32 1.47 8.67
C ARG A 39 -0.95 0.43 9.58
N SER A 40 -1.98 -0.24 9.06
CA SER A 40 -2.63 -1.34 9.77
C SER A 40 -1.65 -2.46 10.13
N SER A 41 -1.73 -2.93 11.36
CA SER A 41 -1.05 -4.13 11.84
C SER A 41 -1.86 -5.40 11.67
N VAL A 42 -3.16 -5.29 11.31
CA VAL A 42 -4.05 -6.42 11.11
C VAL A 42 -4.40 -6.59 9.62
N ALA A 43 -4.69 -7.82 9.24
CA ALA A 43 -4.96 -8.17 7.84
C ALA A 43 -6.40 -7.86 7.40
N HIS A 44 -7.36 -7.97 8.31
CA HIS A 44 -8.76 -7.62 8.07
C HIS A 44 -9.42 -7.28 9.41
N GLY A 45 -10.08 -6.15 9.49
CA GLY A 45 -10.73 -5.68 10.70
C GLY A 45 -11.50 -4.39 10.53
N VAL A 46 -12.46 -4.19 11.41
CA VAL A 46 -13.15 -2.91 11.58
C VAL A 46 -12.25 -1.98 12.38
N ILE A 47 -12.08 -0.75 11.93
CA ILE A 47 -11.45 0.31 12.72
C ILE A 47 -12.51 0.83 13.71
N THR A 48 -12.27 0.64 15.00
CA THR A 48 -13.20 1.09 16.04
C THR A 48 -12.84 2.45 16.60
N ASP A 49 -11.54 2.76 16.65
CA ASP A 49 -11.04 4.08 17.05
C ASP A 49 -9.65 4.36 16.46
N ILE A 50 -9.32 5.66 16.33
CA ILE A 50 -7.97 6.14 15.95
C ILE A 50 -7.64 7.32 16.87
N ASP A 51 -6.83 7.08 17.90
CA ASP A 51 -6.33 8.12 18.80
C ASP A 51 -5.02 8.71 18.27
N VAL A 52 -5.06 9.98 17.94
CA VAL A 52 -3.92 10.77 17.42
C VAL A 52 -3.40 11.79 18.45
N SER A 53 -3.96 11.83 19.67
CA SER A 53 -3.74 12.89 20.65
C SER A 53 -2.28 13.02 21.08
N ASP A 54 -1.61 11.90 21.33
CA ASP A 54 -0.19 11.87 21.69
C ASP A 54 0.69 12.26 20.51
N ALA A 55 0.37 11.74 19.32
CA ALA A 55 1.14 12.00 18.10
C ALA A 55 1.15 13.49 17.73
N ILE A 56 0.00 14.15 17.75
CA ILE A 56 -0.12 15.56 17.36
C ILE A 56 0.58 16.50 18.34
N SER A 57 0.79 16.07 19.58
CA SER A 57 1.47 16.86 20.63
C SER A 57 2.99 16.78 20.56
N MET A 58 3.56 15.90 19.72
CA MET A 58 5.00 15.68 19.63
C MET A 58 5.73 16.86 18.95
N PRO A 59 6.95 17.18 19.39
CA PRO A 59 7.76 18.23 18.79
C PRO A 59 8.03 17.99 17.30
N GLY A 60 7.81 19.03 16.48
CA GLY A 60 8.04 18.97 15.03
C GLY A 60 6.93 18.29 14.25
N VAL A 61 5.84 17.84 14.88
CA VAL A 61 4.64 17.39 14.20
C VAL A 61 3.80 18.62 13.82
N ILE A 62 3.45 18.68 12.55
CA ILE A 62 2.66 19.78 11.97
C ILE A 62 1.17 19.42 11.96
N ALA A 63 0.87 18.17 11.59
CA ALA A 63 -0.49 17.66 11.55
C ALA A 63 -0.50 16.14 11.59
N VAL A 64 -1.61 15.59 12.07
CA VAL A 64 -1.96 14.17 11.91
C VAL A 64 -3.36 14.10 11.30
N TRP A 65 -3.49 13.43 10.16
CA TRP A 65 -4.76 13.31 9.46
C TRP A 65 -5.18 11.85 9.34
N THR A 66 -6.43 11.61 9.70
CA THR A 66 -7.15 10.38 9.37
C THR A 66 -7.96 10.58 8.07
N ALA A 67 -8.70 9.57 7.66
CA ALA A 67 -9.60 9.70 6.50
C ALA A 67 -10.60 10.85 6.65
N LYS A 68 -11.03 11.13 7.89
CA LYS A 68 -11.99 12.20 8.20
C LYS A 68 -11.41 13.60 7.94
N GLU A 69 -10.19 13.88 8.44
CA GLU A 69 -9.51 15.15 8.22
C GLU A 69 -9.07 15.32 6.77
N LEU A 70 -8.65 14.22 6.13
CA LEU A 70 -8.25 14.24 4.71
C LEU A 70 -9.42 14.59 3.80
N GLY A 71 -10.64 14.08 4.09
CA GLY A 71 -11.87 14.42 3.38
C GLY A 71 -11.87 14.08 1.89
N MET A 72 -10.97 13.23 1.42
CA MET A 72 -10.86 12.84 0.02
C MET A 72 -11.84 11.70 -0.31
N MET A 73 -12.49 11.82 -1.46
CA MET A 73 -13.29 10.72 -1.99
C MET A 73 -12.40 9.53 -2.37
N PRO A 74 -12.85 8.29 -2.14
CA PRO A 74 -12.13 7.10 -2.58
C PRO A 74 -11.85 7.12 -4.08
N ALA A 75 -10.70 6.59 -4.48
CA ALA A 75 -10.36 6.45 -5.88
C ALA A 75 -11.16 5.32 -6.52
N ASN A 76 -11.75 5.58 -7.67
CA ASN A 76 -12.39 4.56 -8.49
C ASN A 76 -11.34 3.66 -9.17
N PRO A 77 -11.69 2.42 -9.53
CA PRO A 77 -10.88 1.61 -10.40
C PRO A 77 -10.54 2.36 -11.70
N PHE A 78 -9.29 2.22 -12.13
CA PHE A 78 -8.77 3.00 -13.26
C PHE A 78 -9.30 2.55 -14.64
N HIS A 79 -9.89 1.36 -14.74
CA HIS A 79 -10.37 0.81 -16.00
C HIS A 79 -11.88 0.57 -15.96
N PRO A 80 -12.64 0.96 -17.01
CA PRO A 80 -14.11 0.83 -17.03
C PRO A 80 -14.63 -0.62 -16.94
N MET A 81 -13.82 -1.61 -17.36
CA MET A 81 -14.21 -3.02 -17.27
C MET A 81 -14.06 -3.61 -15.87
N MET A 82 -13.38 -2.91 -14.96
CA MET A 82 -13.30 -3.31 -13.56
C MET A 82 -14.64 -3.04 -12.87
N ASN A 83 -14.97 -3.86 -11.88
CA ASN A 83 -16.12 -3.60 -11.03
C ASN A 83 -15.90 -2.27 -10.28
N GLN A 84 -16.73 -1.27 -10.57
CA GLN A 84 -16.56 0.11 -10.08
C GLN A 84 -16.87 0.27 -8.58
N GLU A 85 -17.38 -0.78 -7.92
CA GLU A 85 -17.60 -0.77 -6.46
C GLU A 85 -16.31 -1.09 -5.67
N PHE A 86 -15.20 -1.50 -6.35
CA PHE A 86 -13.87 -1.61 -5.72
C PHE A 86 -13.23 -0.24 -5.52
N LYS A 87 -13.91 0.64 -4.81
CA LYS A 87 -13.39 1.96 -4.44
C LYS A 87 -12.26 1.80 -3.43
N ARG A 88 -11.15 2.49 -3.67
CA ARG A 88 -9.98 2.46 -2.79
C ARG A 88 -9.83 3.78 -2.04
N PRO A 89 -10.04 3.81 -0.73
CA PRO A 89 -9.75 5.00 0.06
C PRO A 89 -8.24 5.29 0.08
N TYR A 90 -7.85 6.54 0.22
CA TYR A 90 -6.44 6.93 0.43
C TYR A 90 -5.99 6.60 1.85
N LEU A 91 -6.89 6.73 2.81
CA LEU A 91 -6.75 6.25 4.18
C LEU A 91 -7.99 5.45 4.53
N ALA A 92 -7.83 4.29 5.14
CA ALA A 92 -8.95 3.48 5.59
C ALA A 92 -9.74 4.22 6.68
N SER A 93 -11.08 4.22 6.56
CA SER A 93 -11.97 4.94 7.47
C SER A 93 -12.76 4.03 8.41
N ASP A 94 -13.14 2.86 7.94
CA ASP A 94 -14.05 1.93 8.59
C ASP A 94 -13.47 0.52 8.69
N HIS A 95 -12.82 0.04 7.64
CA HIS A 95 -12.24 -1.29 7.57
C HIS A 95 -10.82 -1.24 7.00
N VAL A 96 -9.98 -2.14 7.51
CA VAL A 96 -8.70 -2.48 6.87
C VAL A 96 -8.84 -3.86 6.23
N ARG A 97 -8.21 -4.04 5.05
CA ARG A 97 -8.35 -5.23 4.20
C ARG A 97 -7.03 -5.95 3.95
N TYR A 98 -5.91 -5.35 4.39
CA TYR A 98 -4.59 -5.98 4.32
C TYR A 98 -3.63 -5.36 5.33
N VAL A 99 -2.62 -6.13 5.76
CA VAL A 99 -1.55 -5.61 6.61
C VAL A 99 -0.79 -4.52 5.86
N GLY A 100 -0.62 -3.37 6.50
CA GLY A 100 0.05 -2.22 5.89
C GLY A 100 -0.89 -1.25 5.17
N GLU A 101 -2.21 -1.46 5.19
CA GLU A 101 -3.16 -0.48 4.67
C GLU A 101 -3.03 0.84 5.42
N PRO A 102 -2.89 1.99 4.72
CA PRO A 102 -2.78 3.29 5.39
C PRO A 102 -4.07 3.66 6.14
N VAL A 103 -3.94 4.04 7.41
CA VAL A 103 -5.07 4.45 8.26
C VAL A 103 -4.98 5.91 8.69
N ALA A 104 -3.76 6.44 8.83
CA ALA A 104 -3.52 7.85 9.10
C ALA A 104 -2.20 8.29 8.46
N VAL A 105 -1.99 9.61 8.42
CA VAL A 105 -0.71 10.23 8.00
C VAL A 105 -0.26 11.24 9.03
N VAL A 106 1.03 11.22 9.32
CA VAL A 106 1.72 12.22 10.12
C VAL A 106 2.50 13.13 9.19
N ILE A 107 2.35 14.43 9.36
CA ILE A 107 3.12 15.47 8.67
C ILE A 107 4.04 16.11 9.70
N ALA A 108 5.36 16.04 9.45
CA ALA A 108 6.38 16.50 10.38
C ALA A 108 7.51 17.27 9.67
N GLU A 109 8.29 18.03 10.44
CA GLU A 109 9.43 18.81 9.95
C GLU A 109 10.60 17.92 9.50
N SER A 110 10.71 16.69 10.03
CA SER A 110 11.74 15.73 9.65
C SER A 110 11.20 14.29 9.59
N LYS A 111 11.92 13.44 8.86
CA LYS A 111 11.61 12.01 8.72
C LYS A 111 11.59 11.29 10.07
N ALA A 112 12.55 11.60 10.95
CA ALA A 112 12.66 10.97 12.26
C ALA A 112 11.45 11.34 13.15
N GLN A 113 11.12 12.64 13.24
CA GLN A 113 9.96 13.09 14.01
C GLN A 113 8.65 12.49 13.49
N GLY A 114 8.51 12.36 12.16
CA GLY A 114 7.34 11.70 11.56
C GLY A 114 7.24 10.22 11.93
N ALA A 115 8.37 9.51 11.96
CA ALA A 115 8.41 8.11 12.36
C ALA A 115 8.06 7.91 13.84
N ASP A 116 8.70 8.69 14.73
CA ASP A 116 8.46 8.63 16.17
C ASP A 116 7.00 8.96 16.51
N ALA A 117 6.41 9.95 15.82
CA ALA A 117 5.02 10.33 16.02
C ALA A 117 4.05 9.29 15.45
N ALA A 118 4.38 8.64 14.35
CA ALA A 118 3.54 7.58 13.79
C ALA A 118 3.39 6.38 14.75
N GLU A 119 4.40 6.10 15.58
CA GLU A 119 4.34 5.07 16.62
C GLU A 119 3.45 5.46 17.82
N ARG A 120 3.04 6.73 17.92
CA ARG A 120 2.15 7.23 18.96
C ARG A 120 0.67 7.27 18.54
N VAL A 121 0.39 7.01 17.28
CA VAL A 121 -1.00 6.84 16.83
C VAL A 121 -1.48 5.46 17.24
N ILE A 122 -2.54 5.42 18.03
CA ILE A 122 -3.16 4.17 18.48
C ILE A 122 -4.37 3.90 17.59
N VAL A 123 -4.44 2.71 17.04
CA VAL A 123 -5.59 2.27 16.22
C VAL A 123 -6.16 1.00 16.82
N ASP A 124 -7.43 1.07 17.20
CA ASP A 124 -8.18 -0.06 17.74
C ASP A 124 -8.93 -0.78 16.62
N TYR A 125 -8.83 -2.09 16.62
CA TYR A 125 -9.43 -2.95 15.62
C TYR A 125 -10.31 -4.02 16.24
N GLU A 126 -11.47 -4.28 15.62
CA GLU A 126 -12.22 -5.51 15.79
C GLU A 126 -11.81 -6.46 14.65
N PRO A 127 -11.10 -7.57 14.94
CA PRO A 127 -10.63 -8.48 13.91
C PRO A 127 -11.77 -9.16 13.16
N LEU A 128 -11.63 -9.29 11.85
CA LEU A 128 -12.54 -10.01 10.96
C LEU A 128 -11.83 -11.24 10.34
N PRO A 129 -12.59 -12.20 9.79
CA PRO A 129 -12.02 -13.34 9.06
C PRO A 129 -11.09 -12.88 7.94
N VAL A 130 -9.94 -13.55 7.80
CA VAL A 130 -8.87 -13.18 6.88
C VAL A 130 -8.91 -14.07 5.64
N VAL A 131 -8.52 -13.55 4.50
CA VAL A 131 -8.29 -14.31 3.26
C VAL A 131 -6.79 -14.34 3.00
N LEU A 132 -6.20 -15.55 2.99
CA LEU A 132 -4.77 -15.77 2.74
C LEU A 132 -4.54 -16.67 1.53
N ASP A 133 -5.51 -17.47 1.17
CA ASP A 133 -5.44 -18.40 0.07
C ASP A 133 -6.11 -17.83 -1.18
N LEU A 134 -5.53 -18.08 -2.35
CA LEU A 134 -6.03 -17.56 -3.63
C LEU A 134 -7.38 -18.18 -4.02
N ASP A 135 -7.55 -19.48 -3.77
CA ASP A 135 -8.80 -20.19 -4.08
C ASP A 135 -9.93 -19.72 -3.17
N ASP A 136 -9.65 -19.50 -1.87
CA ASP A 136 -10.59 -18.91 -0.92
C ASP A 136 -10.98 -17.48 -1.35
N ALA A 137 -10.03 -16.70 -1.88
CA ALA A 137 -10.32 -15.37 -2.40
C ALA A 137 -11.21 -15.41 -3.64
N PHE A 138 -10.91 -16.32 -4.58
CA PHE A 138 -11.64 -16.47 -5.84
C PHE A 138 -13.08 -17.01 -5.65
N THR A 139 -13.29 -17.85 -4.64
CA THR A 139 -14.60 -18.42 -4.31
C THR A 139 -15.44 -17.54 -3.37
N ASP A 140 -14.94 -16.34 -3.02
CA ASP A 140 -15.62 -15.39 -2.14
C ASP A 140 -16.02 -15.97 -0.77
N ARG A 141 -15.22 -16.90 -0.25
CA ARG A 141 -15.45 -17.53 1.05
C ARG A 141 -15.54 -16.51 2.19
N VAL A 142 -14.72 -15.48 2.12
CA VAL A 142 -14.79 -14.27 2.94
C VAL A 142 -14.66 -13.08 1.99
N VAL A 143 -15.68 -12.22 1.94
CA VAL A 143 -15.69 -11.04 1.07
C VAL A 143 -15.02 -9.88 1.77
N LEU A 144 -13.91 -9.36 1.20
CA LEU A 144 -13.18 -8.19 1.71
C LEU A 144 -13.80 -6.86 1.25
N HIS A 145 -14.58 -6.89 0.16
CA HIS A 145 -15.25 -5.73 -0.43
C HIS A 145 -16.77 -5.96 -0.47
N PRO A 146 -17.47 -5.79 0.68
CA PRO A 146 -18.90 -6.11 0.77
C PRO A 146 -19.75 -5.29 -0.22
N ASP A 147 -19.39 -4.04 -0.51
CA ASP A 147 -20.10 -3.21 -1.49
C ASP A 147 -20.01 -3.78 -2.91
N ALA A 148 -18.90 -4.42 -3.24
CA ALA A 148 -18.72 -5.11 -4.52
C ALA A 148 -19.35 -6.51 -4.55
N GLY A 149 -19.60 -7.10 -3.37
CA GLY A 149 -20.18 -8.45 -3.21
C GLY A 149 -19.25 -9.58 -3.63
N THR A 150 -17.99 -9.30 -3.92
CA THR A 150 -16.98 -10.27 -4.39
C THR A 150 -15.58 -9.75 -4.13
N ASN A 151 -14.58 -10.63 -4.12
CA ASN A 151 -13.16 -10.27 -4.11
C ASN A 151 -12.58 -10.13 -5.53
N THR A 152 -13.34 -10.49 -6.57
CA THR A 152 -12.88 -10.46 -7.96
C THR A 152 -13.22 -9.13 -8.61
N ILE A 153 -12.20 -8.31 -8.84
CA ILE A 153 -12.37 -6.99 -9.47
C ILE A 153 -12.65 -7.09 -10.98
N MET A 154 -12.09 -8.10 -11.63
CA MET A 154 -12.21 -8.30 -13.07
C MET A 154 -11.80 -9.73 -13.44
N THR A 155 -12.47 -10.30 -14.42
CA THR A 155 -12.11 -11.60 -15.00
C THR A 155 -11.74 -11.41 -16.47
N PHE A 156 -10.62 -12.00 -16.87
CA PHE A 156 -10.23 -12.14 -18.26
C PHE A 156 -10.27 -13.60 -18.66
N ASP A 157 -11.02 -13.91 -19.70
CA ASP A 157 -10.96 -15.21 -20.35
C ASP A 157 -10.23 -15.03 -21.69
N HIS A 158 -9.10 -15.66 -21.81
CA HIS A 158 -8.30 -15.67 -23.04
C HIS A 158 -8.61 -16.90 -23.92
N GLY A 159 -9.70 -17.59 -23.65
CA GLY A 159 -10.09 -18.78 -24.41
C GLY A 159 -9.09 -19.92 -24.21
N GLY A 160 -8.70 -20.17 -22.97
CA GLY A 160 -7.79 -21.24 -22.61
C GLY A 160 -8.31 -22.58 -23.11
N ASN A 161 -7.44 -23.33 -23.77
CA ASN A 161 -7.69 -24.71 -24.13
C ASN A 161 -6.81 -25.59 -23.23
N ASP A 162 -7.44 -26.34 -22.33
CA ASP A 162 -6.74 -27.29 -21.45
C ASP A 162 -5.92 -28.32 -22.20
N ASP A 163 -6.20 -28.48 -23.52
CA ASP A 163 -5.43 -29.35 -24.40
C ASP A 163 -3.95 -28.98 -24.52
N ILE A 164 -3.57 -27.73 -24.21
CA ILE A 164 -2.16 -27.30 -24.18
C ILE A 164 -1.31 -28.08 -23.17
N PHE A 165 -1.96 -28.62 -22.14
CA PHE A 165 -1.30 -29.43 -21.11
C PHE A 165 -1.29 -30.94 -21.44
N ASN A 166 -1.93 -31.35 -22.55
CA ASN A 166 -1.94 -32.73 -22.98
C ASN A 166 -0.51 -33.22 -23.28
N GLY A 167 -0.09 -34.26 -22.59
CA GLY A 167 1.27 -34.79 -22.67
C GLY A 167 2.27 -34.21 -21.69
N CYS A 168 1.88 -33.27 -20.83
CA CYS A 168 2.69 -32.85 -19.69
C CYS A 168 2.67 -33.93 -18.61
N GLU A 169 3.85 -34.26 -18.07
CA GLU A 169 3.97 -35.23 -16.97
C GLU A 169 3.47 -34.66 -15.64
N VAL A 170 3.62 -33.34 -15.45
CA VAL A 170 3.16 -32.61 -14.26
C VAL A 170 2.53 -31.28 -14.70
N VAL A 171 1.36 -30.97 -14.15
CA VAL A 171 0.66 -29.70 -14.30
C VAL A 171 0.48 -29.11 -12.91
N VAL A 172 0.92 -27.85 -12.71
CA VAL A 172 0.82 -27.11 -11.44
C VAL A 172 0.07 -25.82 -11.65
#